data_0016cf982f750eaf9c5cb829ec11e4d2
#
_entry.id   0016cf982f750eaf9c5cb829ec11e4d2
#
_cell.length_a   1.000
_cell.length_b   1.000
_cell.length_c   1.000
_cell.angle_alpha   90.00
_cell.angle_beta   90.00
_cell.angle_gamma   90.00
#
_symmetry.space_group_name_H-M   'P 1'
#
loop_
_entity.id
_entity.type
_entity.pdbx_description
1 polymer ?
#
loop_
_entity_poly.entity_id
_entity_poly.type
_entity_poly.pdbx_seq_one_letter_code
_entity_poly.pdbx_strand_id
1 'polypeptide(L)'
;MSRQVNIAQAPAVVSFGRIHGGVHANIISDEVTLEGTIRAFDQDMRVQIQESLKLMVQNIAESFGTTAEISIRPVNPVTVNDPELVTRMRPTLEAVAGSENVFESELILGTEDFSNFAMQVPGMYAFMGVTGTHRDPAEAAVNHSAYFQVDEETFVPAMHMMTRLALDYLASSQ
;
A
#
# COMPACT_ATOMS: atom_id res chain seq x y z
N MET A 1 0.15 -15.48 -15.33
CA MET A 1 -0.22 -15.07 -13.97
C MET A 1 -1.72 -15.01 -13.72
N SER A 2 -2.54 -14.35 -14.52
CA SER A 2 -4.00 -14.26 -14.33
C SER A 2 -4.76 -15.59 -14.26
N ARG A 3 -4.17 -16.70 -14.71
CA ARG A 3 -4.75 -18.07 -14.55
C ARG A 3 -4.39 -18.75 -13.23
N GLN A 4 -3.41 -18.23 -12.51
CA GLN A 4 -2.85 -18.84 -11.28
C GLN A 4 -3.26 -18.08 -10.02
N VAL A 5 -3.71 -16.83 -10.18
CA VAL A 5 -4.11 -15.95 -9.08
C VAL A 5 -5.49 -15.39 -9.38
N ASN A 6 -6.41 -15.56 -8.44
CA ASN A 6 -7.79 -15.08 -8.59
C ASN A 6 -7.86 -13.57 -8.24
N ILE A 7 -7.54 -12.72 -9.21
CA ILE A 7 -7.60 -11.25 -9.07
C ILE A 7 -9.04 -10.72 -8.86
N ALA A 8 -10.07 -11.57 -9.03
CA ALA A 8 -11.43 -11.17 -8.73
C ALA A 8 -11.74 -11.20 -7.22
N GLN A 9 -10.93 -11.92 -6.42
CA GLN A 9 -11.06 -11.95 -4.97
C GLN A 9 -10.34 -10.77 -4.31
N ALA A 10 -9.13 -10.45 -4.78
CA ALA A 10 -8.38 -9.30 -4.33
C ALA A 10 -7.50 -8.75 -5.45
N PRO A 11 -7.45 -7.42 -5.65
CA PRO A 11 -6.57 -6.82 -6.66
C PRO A 11 -5.09 -7.08 -6.35
N ALA A 12 -4.32 -7.31 -7.42
CA ALA A 12 -2.88 -7.44 -7.32
C ALA A 12 -2.21 -6.83 -8.55
N VAL A 13 -1.02 -6.27 -8.36
CA VAL A 13 -0.21 -5.66 -9.42
C VAL A 13 1.19 -6.22 -9.39
N VAL A 14 1.69 -6.61 -10.56
CA VAL A 14 3.10 -6.89 -10.81
C VAL A 14 3.54 -5.95 -11.92
N SER A 15 4.53 -5.13 -11.65
CA SER A 15 5.06 -4.16 -12.61
C SER A 15 6.59 -4.19 -12.63
N PHE A 16 7.15 -4.02 -13.81
CA PHE A 16 8.59 -3.82 -14.01
C PHE A 16 8.79 -2.38 -14.47
N GLY A 17 9.39 -1.57 -13.60
CA GLY A 17 9.62 -0.14 -13.83
C GLY A 17 10.98 0.16 -14.45
N ARG A 18 11.91 -0.80 -14.43
CA ARG A 18 13.24 -0.63 -14.98
C ARG A 18 13.71 -1.89 -15.70
N ILE A 19 14.34 -1.69 -16.87
CA ILE A 19 15.05 -2.72 -17.61
C ILE A 19 16.41 -2.11 -17.98
N HIS A 20 17.48 -2.82 -17.65
CA HIS A 20 18.84 -2.37 -17.93
C HIS A 20 19.68 -3.52 -18.48
N GLY A 21 20.39 -3.27 -19.58
CA GLY A 21 21.31 -4.23 -20.20
C GLY A 21 21.91 -3.70 -21.50
N GLY A 22 23.05 -4.27 -21.89
CA GLY A 22 23.78 -3.89 -23.09
C GLY A 22 24.62 -2.63 -22.94
N VAL A 23 25.70 -2.55 -23.76
CA VAL A 23 26.66 -1.43 -23.79
C VAL A 23 26.71 -0.80 -25.18
N HIS A 24 26.57 -1.63 -26.23
CA HIS A 24 26.62 -1.20 -27.63
C HIS A 24 25.58 -1.91 -28.47
N ALA A 25 25.05 -1.23 -29.47
CA ALA A 25 23.96 -1.73 -30.32
C ALA A 25 24.31 -2.99 -31.15
N ASN A 26 25.59 -3.26 -31.37
CA ASN A 26 26.07 -4.40 -32.13
C ASN A 26 26.67 -5.52 -31.27
N ILE A 27 26.52 -5.44 -29.94
CA ILE A 27 27.00 -6.45 -28.98
C ILE A 27 25.83 -6.99 -28.21
N ILE A 28 25.64 -8.32 -28.23
CA ILE A 28 24.63 -9.01 -27.41
C ILE A 28 25.08 -8.90 -25.94
N SER A 29 24.19 -8.46 -25.09
CA SER A 29 24.45 -8.34 -23.65
C SER A 29 24.54 -9.70 -22.98
N ASP A 30 25.53 -9.88 -22.12
CA ASP A 30 25.66 -11.08 -21.29
C ASP A 30 24.61 -11.13 -20.19
N GLU A 31 24.11 -9.97 -19.77
CA GLU A 31 23.13 -9.84 -18.68
C GLU A 31 22.11 -8.74 -18.98
N VAL A 32 20.87 -8.99 -18.54
CA VAL A 32 19.78 -8.00 -18.50
C VAL A 32 19.13 -8.04 -17.14
N THR A 33 19.09 -6.90 -16.46
CA THR A 33 18.43 -6.74 -15.16
C THR A 33 17.06 -6.11 -15.33
N LEU A 34 16.05 -6.71 -14.68
CA LEU A 34 14.70 -6.17 -14.56
C LEU A 34 14.41 -5.87 -13.10
N GLU A 35 13.95 -4.67 -12.81
CA GLU A 35 13.52 -4.30 -11.45
C GLU A 35 12.03 -3.95 -11.46
N GLY A 36 11.32 -4.46 -10.45
CA GLY A 36 9.87 -4.30 -10.39
C GLY A 36 9.31 -4.38 -8.98
N THR A 37 7.99 -4.29 -8.89
CA THR A 37 7.25 -4.39 -7.63
C THR A 37 6.10 -5.38 -7.75
N ILE A 38 5.80 -6.06 -6.63
CA ILE A 38 4.63 -6.90 -6.44
C ILE A 38 3.80 -6.25 -5.34
N ARG A 39 2.53 -5.96 -5.64
CA ARG A 39 1.56 -5.40 -4.71
C ARG A 39 0.32 -6.28 -4.68
N ALA A 40 -0.19 -6.59 -3.49
CA ALA A 40 -1.41 -7.36 -3.28
C ALA A 40 -2.05 -6.94 -1.97
N PHE A 41 -3.38 -7.09 -1.86
CA PHE A 41 -4.12 -6.85 -0.61
C PHE A 41 -4.23 -8.12 0.26
N ASP A 42 -3.82 -9.26 -0.27
CA ASP A 42 -3.88 -10.54 0.42
C ASP A 42 -2.48 -11.16 0.50
N GLN A 43 -2.10 -11.60 1.69
CA GLN A 43 -0.76 -12.11 1.97
C GLN A 43 -0.51 -13.45 1.25
N ASP A 44 -1.50 -14.34 1.22
CA ASP A 44 -1.36 -15.64 0.59
C ASP A 44 -1.27 -15.49 -0.92
N MET A 45 -2.08 -14.59 -1.49
CA MET A 45 -2.00 -14.20 -2.90
C MET A 45 -0.61 -13.64 -3.24
N ARG A 46 -0.03 -12.80 -2.37
CA ARG A 46 1.32 -12.26 -2.57
C ARG A 46 2.36 -13.37 -2.67
N VAL A 47 2.28 -14.37 -1.79
CA VAL A 47 3.17 -15.54 -1.82
C VAL A 47 2.97 -16.34 -3.11
N GLN A 48 1.73 -16.62 -3.50
CA GLN A 48 1.44 -17.32 -4.76
C GLN A 48 1.99 -16.59 -5.99
N ILE A 49 1.88 -15.25 -6.02
CA ILE A 49 2.45 -14.43 -7.10
C ILE A 49 3.97 -14.58 -7.13
N GLN A 50 4.63 -14.52 -5.99
CA GLN A 50 6.08 -14.65 -5.89
C GLN A 50 6.57 -16.00 -6.40
N GLU A 51 5.95 -17.09 -5.97
CA GLU A 51 6.30 -18.45 -6.41
C GLU A 51 6.03 -18.66 -7.91
N SER A 52 4.88 -18.16 -8.38
CA SER A 52 4.54 -18.23 -9.80
C SER A 52 5.51 -17.43 -10.66
N LEU A 53 5.93 -16.24 -10.19
CA LEU A 53 6.90 -15.40 -10.89
C LEU A 53 8.27 -16.11 -10.99
N LYS A 54 8.77 -16.67 -9.90
CA LYS A 54 10.02 -17.42 -9.87
C LYS A 54 9.99 -18.56 -10.90
N LEU A 55 8.95 -19.39 -10.84
CA LEU A 55 8.79 -20.52 -11.75
C LEU A 55 8.73 -20.08 -13.22
N MET A 56 7.94 -19.05 -13.53
CA MET A 56 7.82 -18.52 -14.90
C MET A 56 9.15 -18.00 -15.43
N VAL A 57 9.86 -17.19 -14.64
CA VAL A 57 11.13 -16.60 -15.05
C VAL A 57 12.20 -17.68 -15.28
N GLN A 58 12.27 -18.67 -14.40
CA GLN A 58 13.20 -19.80 -14.56
C GLN A 58 12.89 -20.62 -15.82
N ASN A 59 11.64 -21.01 -16.05
CA ASN A 59 11.24 -21.78 -17.21
C ASN A 59 11.47 -21.02 -18.53
N ILE A 60 11.22 -19.71 -18.55
CA ILE A 60 11.47 -18.87 -19.73
C ILE A 60 12.97 -18.80 -20.00
N ALA A 61 13.80 -18.54 -19.02
CA ALA A 61 15.25 -18.49 -19.18
C ALA A 61 15.78 -19.83 -19.71
N GLU A 62 15.37 -20.93 -19.10
CA GLU A 62 15.77 -22.28 -19.52
C GLU A 62 15.36 -22.58 -20.98
N SER A 63 14.16 -22.17 -21.38
CA SER A 63 13.66 -22.40 -22.75
C SER A 63 14.48 -21.68 -23.84
N PHE A 64 15.23 -20.63 -23.46
CA PHE A 64 16.14 -19.88 -24.32
C PHE A 64 17.62 -20.24 -24.09
N GLY A 65 17.91 -21.26 -23.28
CA GLY A 65 19.28 -21.67 -22.98
C GLY A 65 20.06 -20.66 -22.13
N THR A 66 19.34 -19.85 -21.35
CA THR A 66 19.90 -18.86 -20.42
C THR A 66 19.58 -19.24 -18.98
N THR A 67 20.11 -18.48 -18.02
CA THR A 67 19.82 -18.63 -16.60
C THR A 67 19.17 -17.35 -16.06
N ALA A 68 18.38 -17.48 -15.01
CA ALA A 68 17.83 -16.33 -14.30
C ALA A 68 18.07 -16.42 -12.81
N GLU A 69 18.56 -15.34 -12.24
CA GLU A 69 18.63 -15.14 -10.80
C GLU A 69 17.50 -14.22 -10.36
N ILE A 70 16.77 -14.59 -9.32
CA ILE A 70 15.60 -13.83 -8.87
C ILE A 70 15.76 -13.53 -7.39
N SER A 71 15.82 -12.25 -7.07
CA SER A 71 15.80 -11.74 -5.70
C SER A 71 14.49 -11.02 -5.42
N ILE A 72 13.72 -11.51 -4.44
CA ILE A 72 12.49 -10.86 -3.98
C ILE A 72 12.68 -10.45 -2.53
N ARG A 73 12.67 -9.15 -2.28
CA ARG A 73 12.77 -8.60 -0.92
C ARG A 73 11.38 -8.18 -0.45
N PRO A 74 10.82 -8.79 0.60
CA PRO A 74 9.62 -8.27 1.24
C PRO A 74 9.95 -6.91 1.86
N VAL A 75 9.14 -5.89 1.60
CA VAL A 75 9.30 -4.56 2.20
C VAL A 75 8.38 -4.47 3.41
N ASN A 76 7.07 -4.39 3.18
CA ASN A 76 6.08 -4.31 4.24
C ASN A 76 4.97 -5.35 4.01
N PRO A 77 4.33 -5.86 5.08
CA PRO A 77 3.12 -6.65 4.96
C PRO A 77 1.94 -5.82 4.45
N VAL A 78 0.80 -6.47 4.23
CA VAL A 78 -0.45 -5.77 3.94
C VAL A 78 -0.89 -5.02 5.18
N THR A 79 -1.26 -3.73 5.03
CA THR A 79 -1.87 -2.95 6.12
C THR A 79 -3.34 -3.35 6.23
N VAL A 80 -3.69 -3.96 7.36
CA VAL A 80 -5.06 -4.37 7.66
C VAL A 80 -5.46 -3.73 8.98
N ASN A 81 -6.57 -3.02 8.98
CA ASN A 81 -7.14 -2.47 10.19
C ASN A 81 -7.85 -3.57 10.99
N ASP A 82 -7.67 -3.57 12.30
CA ASP A 82 -8.42 -4.45 13.21
C ASP A 82 -9.90 -4.04 13.25
N PRO A 83 -10.85 -4.92 12.88
CA PRO A 83 -12.25 -4.56 12.77
C PRO A 83 -12.91 -4.18 14.10
N GLU A 84 -12.45 -4.78 15.20
CA GLU A 84 -13.00 -4.48 16.54
C GLU A 84 -12.52 -3.10 16.98
N LEU A 85 -11.24 -2.80 16.77
CA LEU A 85 -10.67 -1.48 17.06
C LEU A 85 -11.31 -0.38 16.21
N VAL A 86 -11.52 -0.62 14.91
CA VAL A 86 -12.24 0.32 14.04
C VAL A 86 -13.65 0.58 14.55
N THR A 87 -14.39 -0.47 14.86
CA THR A 87 -15.77 -0.35 15.40
C THR A 87 -15.80 0.45 16.70
N ARG A 88 -14.84 0.20 17.59
CA ARG A 88 -14.71 0.88 18.88
C ARG A 88 -14.35 2.36 18.74
N MET A 89 -13.46 2.70 17.80
CA MET A 89 -12.90 4.04 17.68
C MET A 89 -13.61 4.92 16.66
N ARG A 90 -14.46 4.36 15.80
CA ARG A 90 -15.24 5.11 14.81
C ARG A 90 -16.07 6.25 15.43
N PRO A 91 -16.79 6.06 16.57
CA PRO A 91 -17.51 7.15 17.20
C PRO A 91 -16.63 8.36 17.59
N THR A 92 -15.39 8.11 17.99
CA THR A 92 -14.41 9.18 18.27
C THR A 92 -14.05 9.96 17.01
N LEU A 93 -13.83 9.26 15.88
CA LEU A 93 -13.57 9.90 14.59
C LEU A 93 -14.77 10.78 14.19
N GLU A 94 -15.97 10.25 14.28
CA GLU A 94 -17.22 10.93 13.93
C GLU A 94 -17.52 12.13 14.84
N ALA A 95 -17.17 12.05 16.12
CA ALA A 95 -17.34 13.17 17.05
C ALA A 95 -16.41 14.36 16.75
N VAL A 96 -15.25 14.12 16.14
CA VAL A 96 -14.30 15.18 15.80
C VAL A 96 -14.52 15.69 14.38
N ALA A 97 -14.74 14.81 13.41
CA ALA A 97 -14.81 15.16 12.00
C ALA A 97 -16.25 15.41 11.49
N GLY A 98 -17.26 14.96 12.22
CA GLY A 98 -18.63 14.81 11.72
C GLY A 98 -18.85 13.45 11.07
N SER A 99 -19.99 12.82 11.31
CA SER A 99 -20.29 11.47 10.81
C SER A 99 -20.31 11.38 9.29
N GLU A 100 -20.71 12.45 8.62
CA GLU A 100 -20.74 12.57 7.17
C GLU A 100 -19.34 12.63 6.53
N ASN A 101 -18.32 12.95 7.32
CA ASN A 101 -16.92 13.07 6.88
C ASN A 101 -16.07 11.85 7.23
N VAL A 102 -16.67 10.83 7.87
CA VAL A 102 -15.99 9.57 8.21
C VAL A 102 -16.56 8.42 7.38
N PHE A 103 -15.77 7.98 6.43
CA PHE A 103 -16.16 6.92 5.50
C PHE A 103 -15.06 5.88 5.33
N GLU A 104 -15.43 4.72 4.84
CA GLU A 104 -14.47 3.69 4.48
C GLU A 104 -13.76 4.10 3.18
N SER A 105 -12.42 4.07 3.20
CA SER A 105 -11.64 4.42 2.01
C SER A 105 -11.68 3.28 0.98
N GLU A 106 -11.53 3.62 -0.28
CA GLU A 106 -11.24 2.63 -1.31
C GLU A 106 -9.91 1.92 -1.03
N LEU A 107 -9.76 0.71 -1.58
CA LEU A 107 -8.53 -0.05 -1.44
C LEU A 107 -7.37 0.65 -2.15
N ILE A 108 -6.31 0.96 -1.42
CA ILE A 108 -5.13 1.65 -1.93
C ILE A 108 -3.93 0.69 -1.96
N LEU A 109 -3.37 0.44 -3.15
CA LEU A 109 -2.16 -0.37 -3.33
C LEU A 109 -0.89 0.40 -2.93
N GLY A 110 -0.95 1.11 -1.81
CA GLY A 110 0.18 1.78 -1.18
C GLY A 110 1.06 0.81 -0.41
N THR A 111 2.18 1.31 0.10
CA THR A 111 3.07 0.60 1.03
C THR A 111 3.19 1.46 2.28
N GLU A 112 2.91 0.87 3.44
CA GLU A 112 2.89 1.57 4.72
C GLU A 112 3.59 0.71 5.78
N ASP A 113 4.57 1.28 6.48
CA ASP A 113 5.35 0.56 7.49
C ASP A 113 4.58 0.35 8.81
N PHE A 114 3.50 1.10 9.02
CA PHE A 114 2.55 0.87 10.12
C PHE A 114 2.02 -0.58 10.12
N SER A 115 1.96 -1.23 8.96
CA SER A 115 1.60 -2.64 8.83
C SER A 115 2.42 -3.57 9.74
N ASN A 116 3.70 -3.24 10.00
CA ASN A 116 4.55 -4.02 10.90
C ASN A 116 4.09 -3.93 12.36
N PHE A 117 3.52 -2.80 12.78
CA PHE A 117 2.91 -2.63 14.10
C PHE A 117 1.56 -3.35 14.16
N ALA A 118 0.72 -3.21 13.12
CA ALA A 118 -0.60 -3.83 13.04
C ALA A 118 -0.53 -5.37 13.04
N MET A 119 0.58 -5.97 12.64
CA MET A 119 0.81 -7.42 12.77
C MET A 119 1.11 -7.87 14.20
N GLN A 120 1.50 -6.99 15.10
CA GLN A 120 1.88 -7.33 16.47
C GLN A 120 0.77 -7.01 17.49
N VAL A 121 0.00 -5.98 17.22
CA VAL A 121 -1.09 -5.50 18.08
C VAL A 121 -2.26 -5.02 17.22
N PRO A 122 -3.50 -5.03 17.75
CA PRO A 122 -4.64 -4.44 17.06
C PRO A 122 -4.31 -2.99 16.66
N GLY A 123 -4.38 -2.69 15.37
CA GLY A 123 -4.03 -1.40 14.80
C GLY A 123 -5.15 -0.82 13.93
N MET A 124 -5.25 0.50 13.90
CA MET A 124 -6.14 1.24 13.01
C MET A 124 -5.34 2.33 12.30
N TYR A 125 -5.30 2.26 10.98
CA TYR A 125 -4.71 3.27 10.11
C TYR A 125 -5.83 4.02 9.38
N ALA A 126 -5.83 5.34 9.50
CA ALA A 126 -6.81 6.19 8.86
C ALA A 126 -6.14 7.30 8.06
N PHE A 127 -6.71 7.62 6.92
CA PHE A 127 -6.30 8.81 6.15
C PHE A 127 -7.08 10.02 6.64
N MET A 128 -6.41 11.15 6.70
CA MET A 128 -7.03 12.43 6.97
C MET A 128 -6.95 13.31 5.73
N GLY A 129 -8.09 13.87 5.32
CA GLY A 129 -8.14 14.89 4.27
C GLY A 129 -7.42 16.15 4.71
N VAL A 130 -6.54 16.66 3.86
CA VAL A 130 -5.73 17.85 4.13
C VAL A 130 -5.96 18.98 3.12
N THR A 131 -6.97 18.83 2.28
CA THR A 131 -7.44 19.88 1.37
C THR A 131 -8.44 20.74 2.11
N GLY A 132 -8.19 22.06 2.18
CA GLY A 132 -9.09 23.02 2.83
C GLY A 132 -10.44 23.12 2.15
N THR A 133 -11.45 23.54 2.90
CA THR A 133 -12.86 23.64 2.45
C THR A 133 -13.08 24.62 1.30
N HIS A 134 -12.12 25.51 1.04
CA HIS A 134 -12.15 26.49 -0.06
C HIS A 134 -11.64 25.94 -1.40
N ARG A 135 -11.18 24.68 -1.45
CA ARG A 135 -10.62 24.01 -2.64
C ARG A 135 -11.38 22.74 -2.97
N ASP A 136 -11.50 22.44 -4.26
CA ASP A 136 -12.05 21.15 -4.70
C ASP A 136 -11.03 20.04 -4.46
N PRO A 137 -11.36 19.03 -3.65
CA PRO A 137 -10.47 17.89 -3.41
C PRO A 137 -10.12 17.10 -4.70
N ALA A 138 -11.02 17.11 -5.70
CA ALA A 138 -10.77 16.43 -6.97
C ALA A 138 -9.67 17.10 -7.82
N GLU A 139 -9.43 18.39 -7.60
CA GLU A 139 -8.37 19.16 -8.27
C GLU A 139 -7.07 19.22 -7.43
N ALA A 140 -7.10 18.75 -6.20
CA ALA A 140 -5.95 18.79 -5.33
C ALA A 140 -4.88 17.77 -5.76
N ALA A 141 -3.61 18.22 -5.74
CA ALA A 141 -2.50 17.33 -6.02
C ALA A 141 -2.38 16.25 -4.92
N VAL A 142 -2.22 15.00 -5.36
CA VAL A 142 -2.10 13.86 -4.44
C VAL A 142 -0.77 13.86 -3.69
N ASN A 143 -0.73 13.14 -2.59
CA ASN A 143 0.50 12.89 -1.83
C ASN A 143 1.62 12.38 -2.76
N HIS A 144 2.87 12.76 -2.49
CA HIS A 144 4.07 12.55 -3.31
C HIS A 144 4.16 13.39 -4.60
N SER A 145 3.18 14.23 -4.91
CA SER A 145 3.31 15.25 -5.96
C SER A 145 4.18 16.42 -5.49
N ALA A 146 4.96 17.00 -6.40
CA ALA A 146 5.68 18.25 -6.12
C ALA A 146 4.74 19.46 -5.86
N TYR A 147 3.48 19.32 -6.22
CA TYR A 147 2.42 20.33 -6.01
C TYR A 147 1.52 20.00 -4.82
N PHE A 148 1.82 18.95 -4.07
CA PHE A 148 1.06 18.59 -2.87
C PHE A 148 1.13 19.70 -1.84
N GLN A 149 -0.02 20.10 -1.32
CA GLN A 149 -0.15 21.16 -0.31
C GLN A 149 -1.10 20.70 0.80
N VAL A 150 -0.69 20.91 2.02
CA VAL A 150 -1.51 20.73 3.21
C VAL A 150 -2.10 22.07 3.59
N ASP A 151 -3.40 22.14 3.79
CA ASP A 151 -4.04 23.32 4.29
C ASP A 151 -3.88 23.40 5.82
N GLU A 152 -3.37 24.53 6.33
CA GLU A 152 -3.04 24.70 7.75
C GLU A 152 -4.28 24.60 8.66
N GLU A 153 -5.48 24.89 8.15
CA GLU A 153 -6.73 24.73 8.90
C GLU A 153 -6.99 23.28 9.32
N THR A 154 -6.37 22.30 8.65
CA THR A 154 -6.50 20.87 8.97
C THR A 154 -5.64 20.41 10.14
N PHE A 155 -4.67 21.19 10.58
CA PHE A 155 -3.74 20.77 11.64
C PHE A 155 -4.43 20.65 13.01
N VAL A 156 -5.27 21.62 13.38
CA VAL A 156 -5.97 21.59 14.67
C VAL A 156 -6.92 20.40 14.76
N PRO A 157 -7.78 20.13 13.76
CA PRO A 157 -8.58 18.90 13.73
C PRO A 157 -7.74 17.63 13.81
N ALA A 158 -6.59 17.57 13.11
CA ALA A 158 -5.70 16.40 13.15
C ALA A 158 -5.16 16.12 14.56
N MET A 159 -4.64 17.15 15.23
CA MET A 159 -4.14 17.04 16.59
C MET A 159 -5.26 16.66 17.57
N HIS A 160 -6.44 17.26 17.42
CA HIS A 160 -7.61 16.91 18.23
C HIS A 160 -8.01 15.45 18.03
N MET A 161 -8.07 14.98 16.77
CA MET A 161 -8.38 13.61 16.42
C MET A 161 -7.43 12.62 17.11
N MET A 162 -6.13 12.80 16.96
CA MET A 162 -5.13 11.92 17.56
C MET A 162 -5.21 11.91 19.09
N THR A 163 -5.41 13.07 19.69
CA THR A 163 -5.54 13.20 21.16
C THR A 163 -6.79 12.49 21.66
N ARG A 164 -7.93 12.70 21.01
CA ARG A 164 -9.20 12.06 21.39
C ARG A 164 -9.16 10.55 21.22
N LEU A 165 -8.60 10.05 20.12
CA LEU A 165 -8.41 8.61 19.91
C LEU A 165 -7.63 7.98 21.06
N ALA A 166 -6.52 8.59 21.48
CA ALA A 166 -5.72 8.08 22.59
C ALA A 166 -6.51 8.08 23.93
N LEU A 167 -7.18 9.19 24.24
CA LEU A 167 -7.93 9.34 25.49
C LEU A 167 -9.13 8.39 25.55
N ASP A 168 -9.91 8.29 24.48
CA ASP A 168 -11.11 7.45 24.43
C ASP A 168 -10.73 5.96 24.42
N TYR A 169 -9.61 5.60 23.76
CA TYR A 169 -9.07 4.24 23.82
C TYR A 169 -8.70 3.84 25.25
N LEU A 170 -7.96 4.69 25.96
CA LEU A 170 -7.56 4.42 27.34
C LEU A 170 -8.75 4.37 28.30
N ALA A 171 -9.72 5.28 28.14
CA ALA A 171 -10.93 5.30 28.97
C ALA A 171 -11.82 4.06 28.77
N SER A 172 -11.89 3.52 27.56
CA SER A 172 -12.71 2.34 27.24
C SER A 172 -12.00 1.00 27.52
N SER A 173 -10.75 1.03 27.99
CA SER A 173 -9.97 -0.16 28.36
C SER A 173 -10.07 -0.51 29.83
N GLN A 174 -10.86 0.25 30.62
CA GLN A 174 -11.17 0.00 32.02
C GLN A 174 -12.54 -0.69 32.15
#